data_60eaaa47a5a8a9507193055e7ccf522b
#
_entry.id   60eaaa47a5a8a9507193055e7ccf522b
#
_cell.length_a   1.000
_cell.length_b   1.000
_cell.length_c   1.000
_cell.angle_alpha   90.00
_cell.angle_beta   90.00
_cell.angle_gamma   90.00
#
_symmetry.space_group_name_H-M   'P 1'
#
loop_
_entity.id
_entity.type
_entity.pdbx_description
1 polymer ?
#
loop_
_entity_poly.entity_id
_entity_poly.type
_entity_poly.pdbx_seq_one_letter_code
_entity_poly.pdbx_strand_id
1 'polypeptide(L)'
;VIRNGGLVLFPTETVYGLGANGLNSEAVKNIYVAKGRSSDNPLILHISDIEMLGKIAKDISDVEFKLMNAFWPGPFTIILNKTDAVPSVVAGGLDTVGIRMPSNEIAKNLIKYADVPIAAPSANISGRPSGTNVEDIDQELKDRVDYIIDGGECQIGVESTVVRVIDGIPHILRPGKITAEEIKEIAGSVIIDKHILGKLDVNEKVMSPGMKYKHYAPNTKCVLVYNENTEILRANICKIVGDCYTSNKVPLVMCLDENAEFLKNMYQNLQIFNLGSSLDEMSKNIFTDLRKADKTNADLIIIQGVSTDGLGLALSLIHISEP
;
A
#
# COMPACT_ATOMS: atom_id res chain seq x y z
N VAL A 1 23.62 -9.45 -5.14
CA VAL A 1 22.74 -9.85 -3.99
C VAL A 1 21.52 -10.56 -4.53
N ILE A 2 20.60 -9.92 -5.27
CA ILE A 2 19.31 -10.47 -5.77
C ILE A 2 19.52 -11.80 -6.55
N ARG A 3 20.45 -11.85 -7.51
CA ARG A 3 20.70 -13.08 -8.30
C ARG A 3 21.13 -14.27 -7.44
N ASN A 4 21.81 -13.99 -6.34
CA ASN A 4 22.31 -15.02 -5.42
C ASN A 4 21.30 -15.37 -4.31
N GLY A 5 20.04 -14.90 -4.41
CA GLY A 5 18.98 -15.22 -3.48
C GLY A 5 18.91 -14.35 -2.23
N GLY A 6 19.70 -13.27 -2.16
CA GLY A 6 19.66 -12.31 -1.05
C GLY A 6 18.48 -11.36 -1.11
N LEU A 7 18.22 -10.70 0.02
CA LEU A 7 17.13 -9.74 0.26
C LEU A 7 17.64 -8.31 0.14
N VAL A 8 16.92 -7.46 -0.59
CA VAL A 8 17.24 -6.04 -0.76
C VAL A 8 16.04 -5.18 -0.44
N LEU A 9 16.21 -4.18 0.44
CA LEU A 9 15.26 -3.08 0.59
C LEU A 9 15.55 -2.04 -0.49
N PHE A 10 14.51 -1.59 -1.21
CA PHE A 10 14.65 -0.61 -2.28
C PHE A 10 13.42 0.30 -2.40
N PRO A 11 13.60 1.56 -2.84
CA PRO A 11 12.50 2.48 -3.04
C PRO A 11 11.71 2.14 -4.30
N THR A 12 10.42 2.42 -4.26
CA THR A 12 9.59 2.60 -5.46
C THR A 12 8.94 3.98 -5.40
N GLU A 13 8.16 4.38 -6.41
CA GLU A 13 7.38 5.61 -6.36
C GLU A 13 6.25 5.57 -5.33
N THR A 14 5.80 4.36 -4.94
CA THR A 14 4.71 4.14 -3.98
C THR A 14 5.21 4.03 -2.54
N VAL A 15 5.84 2.92 -2.21
CA VAL A 15 6.43 2.58 -0.90
C VAL A 15 7.72 1.81 -1.11
N TYR A 16 8.56 1.69 -0.10
CA TYR A 16 9.70 0.79 -0.16
C TYR A 16 9.27 -0.67 -0.28
N GLY A 17 10.03 -1.43 -1.07
CA GLY A 17 9.85 -2.87 -1.26
C GLY A 17 10.94 -3.69 -0.58
N LEU A 18 10.58 -4.88 -0.10
CA LEU A 18 11.52 -5.93 0.28
C LEU A 18 11.62 -6.92 -0.87
N GLY A 19 12.71 -6.85 -1.63
CA GLY A 19 12.90 -7.58 -2.87
C GLY A 19 13.77 -8.82 -2.77
N ALA A 20 13.40 -9.85 -3.53
CA ALA A 20 14.20 -11.01 -3.81
C ALA A 20 13.99 -11.48 -5.26
N ASN A 21 14.86 -12.38 -5.74
CA ASN A 21 14.69 -13.02 -7.04
C ASN A 21 13.34 -13.76 -7.11
N GLY A 22 12.40 -13.24 -7.91
CA GLY A 22 11.05 -13.78 -8.04
C GLY A 22 10.97 -15.16 -8.70
N LEU A 23 12.03 -15.62 -9.34
CA LEU A 23 12.10 -16.95 -9.94
C LEU A 23 12.78 -17.99 -9.02
N ASN A 24 13.27 -17.57 -7.85
CA ASN A 24 13.93 -18.45 -6.89
C ASN A 24 13.01 -18.66 -5.65
N SER A 25 12.46 -19.89 -5.53
CA SER A 25 11.53 -20.24 -4.45
C SER A 25 12.09 -20.01 -3.05
N GLU A 26 13.40 -20.31 -2.83
CA GLU A 26 14.02 -20.15 -1.51
C GLU A 26 14.22 -18.67 -1.18
N ALA A 27 14.65 -17.86 -2.14
CA ALA A 27 14.78 -16.41 -1.97
C ALA A 27 13.41 -15.78 -1.62
N VAL A 28 12.35 -16.22 -2.29
CA VAL A 28 10.97 -15.75 -2.01
C VAL A 28 10.49 -16.18 -0.62
N LYS A 29 10.79 -17.40 -0.18
CA LYS A 29 10.47 -17.84 1.20
C LYS A 29 11.14 -16.96 2.26
N ASN A 30 12.35 -16.50 2.02
CA ASN A 30 13.05 -15.59 2.92
C ASN A 30 12.34 -14.24 3.09
N ILE A 31 11.61 -13.74 2.06
CA ILE A 31 10.74 -12.55 2.20
C ILE A 31 9.66 -12.80 3.27
N TYR A 32 8.98 -13.93 3.21
CA TYR A 32 7.92 -14.26 4.17
C TYR A 32 8.46 -14.38 5.60
N VAL A 33 9.61 -15.04 5.76
CA VAL A 33 10.30 -15.17 7.05
C VAL A 33 10.71 -13.80 7.59
N ALA A 34 11.37 -12.98 6.77
CA ALA A 34 11.86 -11.67 7.20
C ALA A 34 10.72 -10.74 7.67
N LYS A 35 9.55 -10.80 7.01
CA LYS A 35 8.39 -9.98 7.34
C LYS A 35 7.48 -10.57 8.42
N GLY A 36 7.60 -11.84 8.77
CA GLY A 36 6.57 -12.55 9.53
C GLY A 36 5.23 -12.62 8.78
N ARG A 37 5.30 -12.79 7.43
CA ARG A 37 4.13 -12.81 6.54
C ARG A 37 3.68 -14.25 6.28
N SER A 38 2.37 -14.47 6.20
CA SER A 38 1.82 -15.77 5.79
C SER A 38 2.08 -16.04 4.30
N SER A 39 2.52 -17.26 3.95
CA SER A 39 2.89 -17.64 2.58
C SER A 39 1.69 -17.85 1.64
N ASP A 40 0.46 -17.86 2.15
CA ASP A 40 -0.78 -17.87 1.36
C ASP A 40 -1.17 -16.47 0.84
N ASN A 41 -0.44 -15.43 1.23
CA ASN A 41 -0.66 -14.06 0.78
C ASN A 41 0.31 -13.75 -0.37
N PRO A 42 -0.15 -13.74 -1.65
CA PRO A 42 0.72 -13.67 -2.82
C PRO A 42 1.58 -12.40 -2.85
N LEU A 43 2.66 -12.45 -3.63
CA LEU A 43 3.58 -11.33 -3.85
C LEU A 43 3.39 -10.77 -5.26
N ILE A 44 3.82 -9.52 -5.44
CA ILE A 44 3.85 -8.83 -6.75
C ILE A 44 5.25 -8.98 -7.32
N LEU A 45 5.34 -9.41 -8.59
CA LEU A 45 6.57 -9.39 -9.37
C LEU A 45 6.76 -8.03 -10.02
N HIS A 46 7.94 -7.46 -9.82
CA HIS A 46 8.35 -6.19 -10.43
C HIS A 46 9.25 -6.47 -11.62
N ILE A 47 8.98 -5.82 -12.75
CA ILE A 47 9.72 -5.94 -14.02
C ILE A 47 10.27 -4.58 -14.45
N SER A 48 11.34 -4.57 -15.26
CA SER A 48 11.91 -3.35 -15.84
C SER A 48 11.43 -3.04 -17.25
N ASP A 49 10.93 -4.06 -17.95
CA ASP A 49 10.53 -3.98 -19.36
C ASP A 49 9.52 -5.07 -19.73
N ILE A 50 8.91 -4.93 -20.92
CA ILE A 50 7.89 -5.86 -21.44
C ILE A 50 8.49 -7.22 -21.84
N GLU A 51 9.78 -7.30 -22.14
CA GLU A 51 10.42 -8.58 -22.50
C GLU A 51 10.43 -9.54 -21.31
N MET A 52 10.59 -9.00 -20.08
CA MET A 52 10.46 -9.82 -18.87
C MET A 52 9.04 -10.36 -18.69
N LEU A 53 8.00 -9.63 -19.12
CA LEU A 53 6.60 -10.06 -18.99
C LEU A 53 6.35 -11.38 -19.68
N GLY A 54 6.85 -11.57 -20.92
CA GLY A 54 6.65 -12.78 -21.69
C GLY A 54 7.25 -14.05 -21.06
N LYS A 55 8.17 -13.92 -20.07
CA LYS A 55 8.73 -15.05 -19.33
C LYS A 55 7.82 -15.50 -18.17
N ILE A 56 7.01 -14.62 -17.63
CA ILE A 56 6.26 -14.84 -16.36
C ILE A 56 4.75 -14.82 -16.50
N ALA A 57 4.22 -14.29 -17.61
CA ALA A 57 2.79 -14.23 -17.88
C ALA A 57 2.43 -14.80 -19.25
N LYS A 58 1.19 -15.26 -19.38
CA LYS A 58 0.63 -15.83 -20.62
C LYS A 58 -0.83 -15.43 -20.79
N ASP A 59 -1.36 -15.65 -22.01
CA ASP A 59 -2.77 -15.44 -22.36
C ASP A 59 -3.25 -14.02 -22.03
N ILE A 60 -2.44 -13.01 -22.35
CA ILE A 60 -2.72 -11.61 -22.05
C ILE A 60 -3.73 -11.06 -23.06
N SER A 61 -4.85 -10.55 -22.57
CA SER A 61 -5.93 -9.98 -23.37
C SER A 61 -5.62 -8.54 -23.84
N ASP A 62 -6.35 -8.09 -24.87
CA ASP A 62 -6.24 -6.71 -25.38
C ASP A 62 -6.56 -5.66 -24.31
N VAL A 63 -7.52 -5.94 -23.40
CA VAL A 63 -7.88 -5.03 -22.31
C VAL A 63 -6.72 -4.90 -21.33
N GLU A 64 -6.08 -6.02 -20.96
CA GLU A 64 -4.90 -6.03 -20.11
C GLU A 64 -3.74 -5.26 -20.73
N PHE A 65 -3.47 -5.44 -22.03
CA PHE A 65 -2.47 -4.67 -22.76
C PHE A 65 -2.77 -3.17 -22.79
N LYS A 66 -4.04 -2.77 -22.99
CA LYS A 66 -4.44 -1.36 -22.96
C LYS A 66 -4.16 -0.72 -21.59
N LEU A 67 -4.51 -1.43 -20.51
CA LEU A 67 -4.27 -0.95 -19.15
C LEU A 67 -2.77 -0.84 -18.82
N MET A 68 -1.97 -1.86 -19.20
CA MET A 68 -0.52 -1.82 -19.03
C MET A 68 0.12 -0.66 -19.79
N ASN A 69 -0.27 -0.43 -21.05
CA ASN A 69 0.25 0.66 -21.86
C ASN A 69 -0.13 2.05 -21.31
N ALA A 70 -1.30 2.18 -20.67
CA ALA A 70 -1.74 3.43 -20.07
C ALA A 70 -1.03 3.75 -18.74
N PHE A 71 -0.77 2.72 -17.91
CA PHE A 71 -0.37 2.92 -16.52
C PHE A 71 1.04 2.42 -16.17
N TRP A 72 1.77 1.81 -17.11
CA TRP A 72 3.16 1.41 -16.93
C TRP A 72 4.11 2.29 -17.74
N PRO A 73 5.29 2.62 -17.18
CA PRO A 73 5.70 2.37 -15.79
C PRO A 73 4.92 3.25 -14.80
N GLY A 74 4.50 2.66 -13.64
CA GLY A 74 3.71 3.41 -12.67
C GLY A 74 3.13 2.57 -11.51
N PRO A 75 2.27 3.20 -10.70
CA PRO A 75 1.69 2.63 -9.49
C PRO A 75 0.49 1.72 -9.79
N PHE A 76 0.63 0.88 -10.80
CA PHE A 76 -0.41 -0.03 -11.30
C PHE A 76 0.10 -1.46 -11.34
N THR A 77 -0.63 -2.37 -10.71
CA THR A 77 -0.39 -3.80 -10.68
C THR A 77 -1.53 -4.52 -11.39
N ILE A 78 -1.20 -5.37 -12.34
CA ILE A 78 -2.18 -6.22 -13.02
C ILE A 78 -1.96 -7.68 -12.64
N ILE A 79 -3.05 -8.41 -12.40
CA ILE A 79 -3.01 -9.84 -12.11
C ILE A 79 -3.23 -10.59 -13.41
N LEU A 80 -2.24 -11.37 -13.82
CA LEU A 80 -2.19 -12.14 -15.06
C LEU A 80 -2.05 -13.64 -14.80
N ASN A 81 -2.41 -14.47 -15.78
CA ASN A 81 -2.12 -15.89 -15.76
C ASN A 81 -0.60 -16.10 -15.77
N LYS A 82 -0.07 -16.81 -14.78
CA LYS A 82 1.36 -17.07 -14.67
C LYS A 82 1.82 -18.19 -15.60
N THR A 83 3.08 -18.12 -16.03
CA THR A 83 3.78 -19.27 -16.63
C THR A 83 4.34 -20.19 -15.53
N ASP A 84 4.83 -21.37 -15.93
CA ASP A 84 5.46 -22.31 -15.00
C ASP A 84 6.82 -21.82 -14.46
N ALA A 85 7.40 -20.78 -15.08
CA ALA A 85 8.61 -20.14 -14.58
C ALA A 85 8.40 -19.44 -13.23
N VAL A 86 7.17 -19.02 -12.91
CA VAL A 86 6.82 -18.36 -11.64
C VAL A 86 6.56 -19.40 -10.57
N PRO A 87 7.38 -19.46 -9.50
CA PRO A 87 7.18 -20.40 -8.40
C PRO A 87 5.82 -20.25 -7.73
N SER A 88 5.22 -21.36 -7.31
CA SER A 88 3.92 -21.38 -6.63
C SER A 88 3.90 -20.52 -5.35
N VAL A 89 5.03 -20.43 -4.64
CA VAL A 89 5.16 -19.62 -3.42
C VAL A 89 4.99 -18.12 -3.68
N VAL A 90 5.35 -17.62 -4.88
CA VAL A 90 5.12 -16.21 -5.27
C VAL A 90 3.64 -15.93 -5.41
N ALA A 91 2.93 -16.86 -6.03
CA ALA A 91 1.51 -16.76 -6.34
C ALA A 91 0.59 -17.16 -5.16
N GLY A 92 1.14 -17.56 -4.01
CA GLY A 92 0.34 -18.06 -2.89
C GLY A 92 -0.46 -19.32 -3.25
N GLY A 93 0.05 -20.14 -4.18
CA GLY A 93 -0.64 -21.34 -4.68
C GLY A 93 -1.70 -21.09 -5.76
N LEU A 94 -1.80 -19.87 -6.30
CA LEU A 94 -2.72 -19.52 -7.39
C LEU A 94 -2.06 -19.75 -8.78
N ASP A 95 -2.89 -19.83 -9.82
CA ASP A 95 -2.47 -19.88 -11.22
C ASP A 95 -2.24 -18.48 -11.83
N THR A 96 -2.35 -17.45 -11.01
CA THR A 96 -2.17 -16.05 -11.39
C THR A 96 -1.12 -15.37 -10.54
N VAL A 97 -0.54 -14.29 -11.06
CA VAL A 97 0.47 -13.48 -10.37
C VAL A 97 0.26 -11.99 -10.63
N GLY A 98 0.41 -11.17 -9.59
CA GLY A 98 0.43 -9.72 -9.74
C GLY A 98 1.76 -9.26 -10.34
N ILE A 99 1.71 -8.43 -11.37
CA ILE A 99 2.89 -7.89 -12.06
C ILE A 99 2.80 -6.37 -12.11
N ARG A 100 3.93 -5.71 -11.90
CA ARG A 100 4.05 -4.24 -11.94
C ARG A 100 5.36 -3.82 -12.59
N MET A 101 5.32 -2.74 -13.36
CA MET A 101 6.51 -2.03 -13.82
C MET A 101 6.58 -0.69 -13.08
N PRO A 102 7.43 -0.55 -12.05
CA PRO A 102 7.51 0.69 -11.27
C PRO A 102 8.09 1.84 -12.10
N SER A 103 7.71 3.08 -11.79
CA SER A 103 8.28 4.28 -12.45
C SER A 103 9.55 4.79 -11.78
N ASN A 104 9.85 4.38 -10.56
CA ASN A 104 11.06 4.79 -9.84
C ASN A 104 12.32 4.27 -10.54
N GLU A 105 13.25 5.17 -10.88
CA GLU A 105 14.46 4.84 -11.64
C GLU A 105 15.41 3.89 -10.87
N ILE A 106 15.48 3.97 -9.55
CA ILE A 106 16.30 3.06 -8.74
C ILE A 106 15.72 1.65 -8.81
N ALA A 107 14.39 1.51 -8.66
CA ALA A 107 13.71 0.22 -8.79
C ALA A 107 13.91 -0.38 -10.19
N LYS A 108 13.69 0.40 -11.24
CA LYS A 108 13.88 -0.04 -12.64
C LYS A 108 15.31 -0.52 -12.90
N ASN A 109 16.30 0.25 -12.46
CA ASN A 109 17.70 -0.09 -12.63
C ASN A 109 18.09 -1.34 -11.81
N LEU A 110 17.60 -1.46 -10.56
CA LEU A 110 17.81 -2.66 -9.75
C LEU A 110 17.30 -3.91 -10.49
N ILE A 111 16.07 -3.88 -11.01
CA ILE A 111 15.45 -4.99 -11.73
C ILE A 111 16.24 -5.29 -13.02
N LYS A 112 16.55 -4.25 -13.79
CA LYS A 112 17.29 -4.36 -15.05
C LYS A 112 18.67 -5.00 -14.83
N TYR A 113 19.44 -4.54 -13.83
CA TYR A 113 20.78 -5.09 -13.56
C TYR A 113 20.73 -6.46 -12.89
N ALA A 114 19.66 -6.76 -12.13
CA ALA A 114 19.44 -8.11 -11.63
C ALA A 114 19.09 -9.09 -12.75
N ASP A 115 18.53 -8.63 -13.86
CA ASP A 115 18.11 -9.42 -15.02
C ASP A 115 17.13 -10.57 -14.64
N VAL A 116 16.35 -10.35 -13.60
CA VAL A 116 15.27 -11.25 -13.13
C VAL A 116 14.11 -10.41 -12.58
N PRO A 117 12.84 -10.87 -12.71
CA PRO A 117 11.73 -10.26 -12.02
C PRO A 117 11.95 -10.28 -10.49
N ILE A 118 11.68 -9.19 -9.82
CA ILE A 118 11.87 -9.08 -8.37
C ILE A 118 10.50 -9.23 -7.67
N ALA A 119 10.35 -10.27 -6.86
CA ALA A 119 9.21 -10.39 -5.96
C ALA A 119 9.40 -9.40 -4.81
N ALA A 120 8.45 -8.46 -4.65
CA ALA A 120 8.57 -7.46 -3.58
C ALA A 120 7.21 -7.05 -2.99
N PRO A 121 6.90 -7.43 -1.76
CA PRO A 121 5.91 -6.77 -0.93
C PRO A 121 6.47 -5.46 -0.34
N SER A 122 5.61 -4.65 0.29
CA SER A 122 6.02 -3.45 1.02
C SER A 122 7.05 -3.75 2.12
N ALA A 123 7.94 -2.79 2.40
CA ALA A 123 9.02 -2.92 3.38
C ALA A 123 8.54 -2.57 4.80
N ASN A 124 7.80 -3.49 5.43
CA ASN A 124 7.32 -3.39 6.81
C ASN A 124 7.18 -4.79 7.42
N ILE A 125 7.25 -4.90 8.73
CA ILE A 125 6.78 -6.10 9.44
C ILE A 125 5.27 -6.24 9.17
N SER A 126 4.80 -7.46 8.94
CA SER A 126 3.41 -7.73 8.55
C SER A 126 2.41 -7.09 9.53
N GLY A 127 1.42 -6.36 9.00
CA GLY A 127 0.40 -5.65 9.76
C GLY A 127 0.72 -4.20 10.10
N ARG A 128 2.01 -3.78 10.10
CA ARG A 128 2.41 -2.39 10.37
C ARG A 128 2.29 -1.49 9.13
N PRO A 129 2.26 -0.14 9.29
CA PRO A 129 2.28 0.79 8.16
C PRO A 129 3.50 0.56 7.26
N SER A 130 3.34 0.77 5.95
CA SER A 130 4.43 0.64 4.98
C SER A 130 5.49 1.73 5.18
N GLY A 131 6.77 1.42 4.90
CA GLY A 131 7.84 2.41 4.92
C GLY A 131 7.87 3.22 3.63
N THR A 132 7.91 4.55 3.73
CA THR A 132 8.03 5.47 2.59
C THR A 132 9.41 6.12 2.48
N ASN A 133 10.25 5.91 3.47
CA ASN A 133 11.68 6.20 3.51
C ASN A 133 12.41 5.14 4.35
N VAL A 134 13.73 5.14 4.34
CA VAL A 134 14.53 4.13 5.08
C VAL A 134 14.39 4.30 6.60
N GLU A 135 14.19 5.53 7.09
CA GLU A 135 14.08 5.80 8.53
C GLU A 135 12.80 5.20 9.11
N ASP A 136 11.73 5.16 8.31
CA ASP A 136 10.42 4.60 8.68
C ASP A 136 10.39 3.07 8.67
N ILE A 137 11.36 2.39 8.06
CA ILE A 137 11.41 0.94 8.05
C ILE A 137 11.86 0.43 9.42
N ASP A 138 11.12 -0.56 9.94
CA ASP A 138 11.42 -1.17 11.22
C ASP A 138 12.87 -1.69 11.29
N GLN A 139 13.59 -1.39 12.37
CA GLN A 139 14.98 -1.83 12.54
C GLN A 139 15.08 -3.35 12.48
N GLU A 140 14.11 -4.05 13.06
CA GLU A 140 14.02 -5.52 13.00
C GLU A 140 14.02 -6.06 11.56
N LEU A 141 13.37 -5.36 10.61
CA LEU A 141 13.39 -5.74 9.21
C LEU A 141 14.74 -5.41 8.56
N LYS A 142 15.33 -4.25 8.89
CA LYS A 142 16.65 -3.87 8.39
C LYS A 142 17.73 -4.88 8.77
N ASP A 143 17.64 -5.46 9.96
CA ASP A 143 18.61 -6.44 10.47
C ASP A 143 18.48 -7.81 9.79
N ARG A 144 17.42 -8.03 8.98
CA ARG A 144 17.11 -9.30 8.29
C ARG A 144 17.36 -9.26 6.79
N VAL A 145 17.95 -8.20 6.27
CA VAL A 145 18.19 -8.00 4.84
C VAL A 145 19.69 -7.90 4.55
N ASP A 146 20.08 -8.28 3.33
CA ASP A 146 21.49 -8.26 2.92
C ASP A 146 21.93 -6.88 2.43
N TYR A 147 20.99 -6.05 1.92
CA TYR A 147 21.31 -4.73 1.40
C TYR A 147 20.13 -3.76 1.50
N ILE A 148 20.45 -2.48 1.68
CA ILE A 148 19.47 -1.39 1.69
C ILE A 148 19.90 -0.35 0.67
N ILE A 149 19.02 -0.02 -0.27
CA ILE A 149 19.20 1.09 -1.21
C ILE A 149 18.36 2.25 -0.71
N ASP A 150 19.04 3.29 -0.22
CA ASP A 150 18.36 4.53 0.17
C ASP A 150 18.17 5.41 -1.06
N GLY A 151 16.92 5.68 -1.41
CA GLY A 151 16.53 6.59 -2.49
C GLY A 151 15.70 7.78 -2.00
N GLY A 152 15.71 8.05 -0.69
CA GLY A 152 14.92 9.08 -0.08
C GLY A 152 13.43 8.73 0.04
N GLU A 153 12.58 9.74 0.11
CA GLU A 153 11.13 9.58 0.28
C GLU A 153 10.42 9.12 -1.00
N CYS A 154 9.46 8.20 -0.85
CA CYS A 154 8.54 7.84 -1.92
C CYS A 154 7.61 9.00 -2.27
N GLN A 155 7.29 9.14 -3.57
CA GLN A 155 6.51 10.28 -4.07
C GLN A 155 5.00 10.16 -3.78
N ILE A 156 4.47 8.93 -3.75
CA ILE A 156 3.02 8.65 -3.68
C ILE A 156 2.58 8.30 -2.27
N GLY A 157 3.31 7.42 -1.57
CA GLY A 157 3.07 7.09 -0.17
C GLY A 157 2.04 5.99 0.10
N VAL A 158 1.18 5.66 -0.87
CA VAL A 158 0.24 4.53 -0.79
C VAL A 158 0.61 3.47 -1.84
N GLU A 159 0.17 2.23 -1.64
CA GLU A 159 0.49 1.13 -2.54
C GLU A 159 -0.13 1.28 -3.93
N SER A 160 0.33 0.46 -4.87
CA SER A 160 -0.20 0.39 -6.23
C SER A 160 -1.66 -0.08 -6.26
N THR A 161 -2.44 0.45 -7.20
CA THR A 161 -3.76 -0.10 -7.54
C THR A 161 -3.58 -1.50 -8.13
N VAL A 162 -4.35 -2.48 -7.65
CA VAL A 162 -4.30 -3.87 -8.12
C VAL A 162 -5.58 -4.21 -8.87
N VAL A 163 -5.42 -4.64 -10.12
CA VAL A 163 -6.53 -4.95 -11.03
C VAL A 163 -6.40 -6.35 -11.58
N ARG A 164 -7.53 -7.04 -11.74
CA ARG A 164 -7.68 -8.25 -12.54
C ARG A 164 -8.76 -8.04 -13.60
N VAL A 165 -8.52 -8.47 -14.82
CA VAL A 165 -9.55 -8.47 -15.86
C VAL A 165 -10.31 -9.81 -15.79
N ILE A 166 -11.64 -9.74 -15.64
CA ILE A 166 -12.53 -10.89 -15.59
C ILE A 166 -13.63 -10.65 -16.65
N ASP A 167 -13.78 -11.58 -17.58
CA ASP A 167 -14.74 -11.47 -18.68
C ASP A 167 -14.64 -10.14 -19.46
N GLY A 168 -13.41 -9.65 -19.66
CA GLY A 168 -13.10 -8.40 -20.35
C GLY A 168 -13.33 -7.12 -19.53
N ILE A 169 -13.73 -7.22 -18.26
CA ILE A 169 -13.98 -6.08 -17.38
C ILE A 169 -12.90 -6.01 -16.31
N PRO A 170 -12.22 -4.85 -16.11
CA PRO A 170 -11.30 -4.64 -15.03
C PRO A 170 -12.02 -4.65 -13.67
N HIS A 171 -11.53 -5.44 -12.74
CA HIS A 171 -11.94 -5.49 -11.34
C HIS A 171 -10.82 -4.93 -10.47
N ILE A 172 -11.08 -3.85 -9.74
CA ILE A 172 -10.15 -3.33 -8.74
C ILE A 172 -10.23 -4.24 -7.51
N LEU A 173 -9.12 -4.89 -7.19
CA LEU A 173 -8.99 -5.78 -6.02
C LEU A 173 -8.30 -5.08 -4.85
N ARG A 174 -7.53 -4.04 -5.11
CA ARG A 174 -6.96 -3.12 -4.12
C ARG A 174 -6.89 -1.72 -4.72
N PRO A 175 -7.55 -0.72 -4.15
CA PRO A 175 -7.40 0.65 -4.61
C PRO A 175 -6.01 1.19 -4.25
N GLY A 176 -5.54 2.15 -5.02
CA GLY A 176 -4.27 2.84 -4.89
C GLY A 176 -4.29 4.17 -5.62
N LYS A 177 -3.13 4.61 -6.12
CA LYS A 177 -3.01 5.91 -6.80
C LYS A 177 -3.81 6.00 -8.11
N ILE A 178 -3.86 4.90 -8.90
CA ILE A 178 -4.68 4.86 -10.12
C ILE A 178 -6.13 4.61 -9.71
N THR A 179 -7.01 5.52 -10.08
CA THR A 179 -8.41 5.55 -9.64
C THR A 179 -9.33 4.70 -10.53
N ALA A 180 -10.54 4.44 -10.07
CA ALA A 180 -11.55 3.74 -10.84
C ALA A 180 -11.95 4.54 -12.10
N GLU A 181 -12.01 5.86 -11.99
CA GLU A 181 -12.34 6.76 -13.08
C GLU A 181 -11.31 6.68 -14.20
N GLU A 182 -10.02 6.72 -13.87
CA GLU A 182 -8.91 6.59 -14.82
C GLU A 182 -8.94 5.22 -15.54
N ILE A 183 -9.19 4.13 -14.79
CA ILE A 183 -9.30 2.78 -15.38
C ILE A 183 -10.51 2.71 -16.33
N LYS A 184 -11.64 3.29 -15.93
CA LYS A 184 -12.87 3.33 -16.74
C LYS A 184 -12.67 4.11 -18.05
N GLU A 185 -11.89 5.20 -18.01
CA GLU A 185 -11.57 5.98 -19.20
C GLU A 185 -10.82 5.13 -20.25
N ILE A 186 -9.90 4.28 -19.82
CA ILE A 186 -9.09 3.43 -20.72
C ILE A 186 -9.86 2.18 -21.18
N ALA A 187 -10.59 1.52 -20.26
CA ALA A 187 -11.23 0.23 -20.53
C ALA A 187 -12.73 0.33 -20.85
N GLY A 188 -13.35 1.50 -20.70
CA GLY A 188 -14.79 1.73 -20.91
C GLY A 188 -15.67 1.31 -19.72
N SER A 189 -15.20 0.40 -18.88
CA SER A 189 -15.89 -0.08 -17.68
C SER A 189 -14.90 -0.47 -16.59
N VAL A 190 -15.35 -0.50 -15.35
CA VAL A 190 -14.59 -0.96 -14.18
C VAL A 190 -15.55 -1.41 -13.09
N ILE A 191 -15.15 -2.40 -12.32
CA ILE A 191 -15.86 -2.87 -11.12
C ILE A 191 -14.92 -2.71 -9.93
N ILE A 192 -15.40 -2.11 -8.85
CA ILE A 192 -14.73 -2.15 -7.54
C ILE A 192 -15.21 -3.43 -6.86
N ASP A 193 -14.26 -4.29 -6.49
CA ASP A 193 -14.60 -5.58 -5.88
C ASP A 193 -15.35 -5.37 -4.56
N LYS A 194 -16.43 -6.13 -4.36
CA LYS A 194 -17.29 -6.04 -3.16
C LYS A 194 -16.53 -6.22 -1.84
N HIS A 195 -15.40 -6.94 -1.86
CA HIS A 195 -14.57 -7.19 -0.70
C HIS A 195 -13.77 -5.96 -0.25
N ILE A 196 -13.68 -4.93 -1.08
CA ILE A 196 -13.00 -3.69 -0.73
C ILE A 196 -13.78 -2.91 0.34
N LEU A 197 -15.12 -2.92 0.25
CA LEU A 197 -16.01 -2.17 1.14
C LEU A 197 -16.69 -3.06 2.19
N GLY A 198 -16.41 -4.37 2.23
CA GLY A 198 -17.04 -5.35 3.11
C GLY A 198 -16.03 -6.26 3.83
N LYS A 199 -16.49 -6.96 4.89
CA LYS A 199 -15.67 -7.97 5.56
C LYS A 199 -15.59 -9.22 4.67
N LEU A 200 -14.36 -9.75 4.49
CA LEU A 200 -14.12 -11.03 3.82
C LEU A 200 -14.68 -12.19 4.65
N ASP A 201 -15.29 -13.17 3.98
CA ASP A 201 -15.56 -14.47 4.58
C ASP A 201 -14.23 -15.22 4.87
N VAL A 202 -14.11 -15.80 6.05
CA VAL A 202 -12.88 -16.42 6.56
C VAL A 202 -12.32 -17.53 5.64
N ASN A 203 -13.14 -18.12 4.77
CA ASN A 203 -12.81 -19.22 3.88
C ASN A 203 -12.56 -18.83 2.41
N GLU A 204 -12.61 -17.55 2.06
CA GLU A 204 -12.46 -17.12 0.67
C GLU A 204 -10.96 -17.00 0.29
N LYS A 205 -10.59 -17.55 -0.88
CA LYS A 205 -9.22 -17.44 -1.41
C LYS A 205 -8.97 -16.03 -1.90
N VAL A 206 -7.98 -15.38 -1.31
CA VAL A 206 -7.61 -14.00 -1.62
C VAL A 206 -6.76 -13.94 -2.87
N MET A 207 -7.20 -13.20 -3.87
CA MET A 207 -6.53 -13.05 -5.17
C MET A 207 -5.50 -11.92 -5.20
N SER A 208 -5.46 -11.04 -4.18
CA SER A 208 -4.57 -9.87 -4.14
C SER A 208 -3.90 -9.70 -2.79
N PRO A 209 -2.65 -9.21 -2.75
CA PRO A 209 -2.02 -8.78 -1.51
C PRO A 209 -2.85 -7.69 -0.83
N GLY A 210 -3.02 -7.78 0.50
CA GLY A 210 -3.67 -6.73 1.27
C GLY A 210 -5.16 -6.92 1.57
N MET A 211 -5.81 -8.00 1.09
CA MET A 211 -7.24 -8.21 1.29
C MET A 211 -7.62 -9.04 2.54
N LYS A 212 -6.74 -9.91 3.04
CA LYS A 212 -7.09 -10.93 4.05
C LYS A 212 -6.74 -10.57 5.49
N TYR A 213 -5.70 -9.79 5.68
CA TYR A 213 -5.13 -9.55 6.99
C TYR A 213 -5.26 -8.09 7.38
N LYS A 214 -5.28 -7.81 8.69
CA LYS A 214 -5.18 -6.44 9.21
C LYS A 214 -3.90 -5.79 8.68
N HIS A 215 -4.03 -4.70 7.95
CA HIS A 215 -2.92 -3.98 7.34
C HIS A 215 -2.85 -2.56 7.87
N TYR A 216 -1.65 -1.99 7.89
CA TYR A 216 -1.37 -0.57 8.15
C TYR A 216 -1.76 -0.05 9.53
N ALA A 217 -2.01 -0.94 10.50
CA ALA A 217 -2.40 -0.51 11.83
C ALA A 217 -1.18 -0.05 12.64
N PRO A 218 -1.16 1.17 13.15
CA PRO A 218 -0.20 1.58 14.18
C PRO A 218 -0.48 0.81 15.49
N ASN A 219 0.46 0.88 16.43
CA ASN A 219 0.28 0.28 17.75
C ASN A 219 -0.73 1.06 18.58
N THR A 220 -0.73 2.39 18.43
CA THR A 220 -1.67 3.29 19.10
C THR A 220 -3.07 3.15 18.50
N LYS A 221 -4.09 3.12 19.37
CA LYS A 221 -5.49 3.03 18.92
C LYS A 221 -5.84 4.19 18.01
N CYS A 222 -6.53 3.89 16.88
CA CYS A 222 -6.98 4.89 15.91
C CYS A 222 -8.50 4.95 15.85
N VAL A 223 -9.03 6.14 15.55
CA VAL A 223 -10.42 6.37 15.17
C VAL A 223 -10.48 7.25 13.93
N LEU A 224 -11.24 6.81 12.94
CA LEU A 224 -11.51 7.58 11.73
C LEU A 224 -12.75 8.44 11.93
N VAL A 225 -12.66 9.74 11.60
CA VAL A 225 -13.78 10.67 11.68
C VAL A 225 -14.01 11.26 10.30
N TYR A 226 -15.16 10.96 9.71
CA TYR A 226 -15.54 11.46 8.39
C TYR A 226 -16.93 12.12 8.44
N ASN A 227 -17.08 13.21 7.74
CA ASN A 227 -18.34 13.83 7.37
C ASN A 227 -18.11 14.74 6.16
N GLU A 228 -19.06 14.76 5.21
CA GLU A 228 -19.01 15.66 4.04
C GLU A 228 -19.11 17.12 4.45
N ASN A 229 -19.86 17.41 5.53
CA ASN A 229 -19.94 18.74 6.08
C ASN A 229 -18.77 18.99 7.03
N THR A 230 -17.91 19.95 6.66
CA THR A 230 -16.70 20.33 7.42
C THR A 230 -17.01 20.79 8.85
N GLU A 231 -18.11 21.48 9.09
CA GLU A 231 -18.52 21.94 10.43
C GLU A 231 -18.87 20.76 11.35
N ILE A 232 -19.61 19.77 10.81
CA ILE A 232 -19.95 18.55 11.54
C ILE A 232 -18.69 17.71 11.78
N LEU A 233 -17.81 17.61 10.79
CA LEU A 233 -16.52 16.92 10.94
C LEU A 233 -15.70 17.53 12.08
N ARG A 234 -15.55 18.86 12.10
CA ARG A 234 -14.85 19.61 13.16
C ARG A 234 -15.49 19.38 14.53
N ALA A 235 -16.82 19.47 14.61
CA ALA A 235 -17.55 19.23 15.85
C ALA A 235 -17.34 17.81 16.39
N ASN A 236 -17.33 16.79 15.52
CA ASN A 236 -17.08 15.41 15.89
C ASN A 236 -15.64 15.21 16.39
N ILE A 237 -14.64 15.78 15.70
CA ILE A 237 -13.24 15.73 16.15
C ILE A 237 -13.10 16.39 17.51
N CYS A 238 -13.64 17.61 17.69
CA CYS A 238 -13.61 18.34 18.96
C CYS A 238 -14.27 17.57 20.11
N LYS A 239 -15.39 16.89 19.84
CA LYS A 239 -16.06 16.03 20.81
C LYS A 239 -15.14 14.92 21.31
N ILE A 240 -14.50 14.18 20.38
CA ILE A 240 -13.60 13.06 20.74
C ILE A 240 -12.37 13.59 21.52
N VAL A 241 -11.80 14.73 21.10
CA VAL A 241 -10.72 15.39 21.82
C VAL A 241 -11.15 15.75 23.26
N GLY A 242 -12.34 16.32 23.42
CA GLY A 242 -12.92 16.63 24.74
C GLY A 242 -13.12 15.39 25.60
N ASP A 243 -13.63 14.30 25.02
CA ASP A 243 -13.82 13.01 25.71
C ASP A 243 -12.48 12.41 26.15
N CYS A 244 -11.40 12.57 25.35
CA CYS A 244 -10.06 12.18 25.75
C CYS A 244 -9.57 12.97 26.97
N TYR A 245 -9.68 14.29 26.95
CA TYR A 245 -9.24 15.12 28.07
C TYR A 245 -10.00 14.84 29.37
N THR A 246 -11.32 14.64 29.28
CA THR A 246 -12.14 14.27 30.45
C THR A 246 -11.78 12.90 31.03
N SER A 247 -11.22 12.01 30.20
CA SER A 247 -10.77 10.69 30.59
C SER A 247 -9.26 10.61 30.90
N ASN A 248 -8.56 11.74 31.03
CA ASN A 248 -7.11 11.84 31.21
C ASN A 248 -6.31 11.09 30.13
N LYS A 249 -6.80 11.08 28.90
CA LYS A 249 -6.09 10.51 27.73
C LYS A 249 -5.48 11.61 26.89
N VAL A 250 -4.38 11.31 26.25
CA VAL A 250 -3.66 12.20 25.33
C VAL A 250 -4.13 11.94 23.90
N PRO A 251 -4.94 12.83 23.28
CA PRO A 251 -5.31 12.72 21.88
C PRO A 251 -4.20 13.27 20.97
N LEU A 252 -4.08 12.66 19.78
CA LEU A 252 -3.33 13.19 18.65
C LEU A 252 -4.28 13.25 17.45
N VAL A 253 -4.33 14.38 16.73
CA VAL A 253 -5.19 14.53 15.55
C VAL A 253 -4.32 14.56 14.30
N MET A 254 -4.68 13.75 13.30
CA MET A 254 -4.10 13.75 11.96
C MET A 254 -5.14 14.27 10.98
N CYS A 255 -4.92 15.42 10.37
CA CYS A 255 -5.90 16.07 9.50
C CYS A 255 -5.25 16.94 8.43
N LEU A 256 -6.06 17.37 7.46
CA LEU A 256 -5.64 18.32 6.42
C LEU A 256 -5.45 19.75 6.97
N ASP A 257 -4.71 20.58 6.23
CA ASP A 257 -4.29 21.95 6.59
C ASP A 257 -5.40 22.77 7.23
N GLU A 258 -6.57 22.84 6.58
CA GLU A 258 -7.68 23.67 7.01
C GLU A 258 -8.18 23.29 8.42
N ASN A 259 -8.23 21.99 8.71
CA ASN A 259 -8.67 21.51 10.01
C ASN A 259 -7.53 21.57 11.04
N ALA A 260 -6.26 21.41 10.61
CA ALA A 260 -5.10 21.58 11.47
C ALA A 260 -5.02 23.04 11.99
N GLU A 261 -5.23 24.03 11.13
CA GLU A 261 -5.25 25.45 11.51
C GLU A 261 -6.41 25.75 12.47
N PHE A 262 -7.62 25.27 12.17
CA PHE A 262 -8.80 25.40 13.04
C PHE A 262 -8.53 24.84 14.45
N LEU A 263 -7.99 23.63 14.54
CA LEU A 263 -7.73 22.95 15.82
C LEU A 263 -6.60 23.61 16.61
N LYS A 264 -5.54 24.12 15.95
CA LYS A 264 -4.46 24.88 16.61
C LYS A 264 -4.99 26.16 17.28
N ASN A 265 -5.93 26.82 16.64
CA ASN A 265 -6.56 28.03 17.21
C ASN A 265 -7.46 27.68 18.42
N MET A 266 -8.05 26.50 18.45
CA MET A 266 -8.99 26.08 19.51
C MET A 266 -8.27 25.43 20.71
N TYR A 267 -7.18 24.70 20.49
CA TYR A 267 -6.45 23.92 21.50
C TYR A 267 -4.97 24.22 21.51
N GLN A 268 -4.47 24.82 22.59
CA GLN A 268 -3.04 25.20 22.69
C GLN A 268 -2.06 24.00 22.81
N ASN A 269 -2.51 22.88 23.39
CA ASN A 269 -1.66 21.73 23.72
C ASN A 269 -2.05 20.45 22.98
N LEU A 270 -2.91 20.52 21.96
CA LEU A 270 -3.29 19.37 21.15
C LEU A 270 -2.14 18.99 20.21
N GLN A 271 -1.76 17.72 20.20
CA GLN A 271 -0.84 17.20 19.21
C GLN A 271 -1.55 17.10 17.86
N ILE A 272 -1.03 17.77 16.85
CA ILE A 272 -1.62 17.80 15.51
C ILE A 272 -0.55 17.46 14.48
N PHE A 273 -0.81 16.40 13.70
CA PHE A 273 -0.03 16.06 12.52
C PHE A 273 -0.79 16.52 11.29
N ASN A 274 -0.15 17.40 10.55
CA ASN A 274 -0.72 17.98 9.34
C ASN A 274 -0.41 17.08 8.15
N LEU A 275 -1.45 16.52 7.54
CA LEU A 275 -1.33 15.61 6.41
C LEU A 275 -1.18 16.33 5.05
N GLY A 276 -1.25 17.68 5.03
CA GLY A 276 -1.13 18.50 3.83
C GLY A 276 -2.44 19.11 3.38
N SER A 277 -2.43 19.74 2.20
CA SER A 277 -3.54 20.52 1.63
C SER A 277 -4.41 19.71 0.64
N SER A 278 -3.98 18.52 0.26
CA SER A 278 -4.61 17.69 -0.77
C SER A 278 -4.58 16.20 -0.43
N LEU A 279 -5.38 15.39 -1.14
CA LEU A 279 -5.35 13.93 -1.00
C LEU A 279 -4.00 13.35 -1.46
N ASP A 280 -3.30 13.97 -2.39
CA ASP A 280 -1.97 13.55 -2.82
C ASP A 280 -0.94 13.75 -1.70
N GLU A 281 -0.96 14.90 -1.03
CA GLU A 281 -0.09 15.15 0.12
C GLU A 281 -0.46 14.26 1.30
N MET A 282 -1.75 14.07 1.56
CA MET A 282 -2.22 13.13 2.57
C MET A 282 -1.73 11.71 2.29
N SER A 283 -1.83 11.24 1.03
CA SER A 283 -1.34 9.90 0.66
C SER A 283 0.15 9.74 0.88
N LYS A 284 0.93 10.78 0.58
CA LYS A 284 2.38 10.80 0.79
C LYS A 284 2.76 10.75 2.27
N ASN A 285 2.02 11.45 3.13
CA ASN A 285 2.38 11.67 4.53
C ASN A 285 1.81 10.60 5.48
N ILE A 286 0.69 9.95 5.14
CA ILE A 286 -0.11 9.16 6.07
C ILE A 286 0.69 8.04 6.78
N PHE A 287 1.50 7.25 6.07
CA PHE A 287 2.24 6.15 6.68
C PHE A 287 3.39 6.65 7.57
N THR A 288 4.14 7.64 7.10
CA THR A 288 5.19 8.28 7.89
C THR A 288 4.63 8.88 9.18
N ASP A 289 3.50 9.56 9.10
CA ASP A 289 2.91 10.22 10.25
C ASP A 289 2.22 9.24 11.22
N LEU A 290 1.64 8.14 10.73
CA LEU A 290 1.19 7.04 11.58
C LEU A 290 2.36 6.43 12.37
N ARG A 291 3.53 6.25 11.75
CA ARG A 291 4.73 5.75 12.43
C ARG A 291 5.31 6.75 13.42
N LYS A 292 5.27 8.06 13.11
CA LYS A 292 5.65 9.11 14.06
C LYS A 292 4.69 9.16 15.23
N ALA A 293 3.38 9.00 14.99
CA ALA A 293 2.36 9.00 16.03
C ALA A 293 2.57 7.87 17.06
N ASP A 294 2.99 6.69 16.60
CA ASP A 294 3.36 5.57 17.50
C ASP A 294 4.56 5.85 18.41
N LYS A 295 5.38 6.86 18.09
CA LYS A 295 6.53 7.29 18.91
C LYS A 295 6.17 8.40 19.89
N THR A 296 4.94 8.91 19.85
CA THR A 296 4.44 9.92 20.79
C THR A 296 3.87 9.27 22.06
N ASN A 297 3.41 10.10 22.98
CA ASN A 297 2.68 9.66 24.18
C ASN A 297 1.15 9.66 23.97
N ALA A 298 0.66 9.62 22.72
CA ALA A 298 -0.75 9.62 22.41
C ALA A 298 -1.43 8.29 22.82
N ASP A 299 -2.57 8.38 23.48
CA ASP A 299 -3.43 7.24 23.81
C ASP A 299 -4.44 6.94 22.70
N LEU A 300 -4.74 7.95 21.87
CA LEU A 300 -5.69 7.86 20.78
C LEU A 300 -5.25 8.74 19.61
N ILE A 301 -5.19 8.16 18.41
CA ILE A 301 -5.00 8.88 17.16
C ILE A 301 -6.37 9.09 16.52
N ILE A 302 -6.74 10.35 16.29
CA ILE A 302 -7.97 10.76 15.62
C ILE A 302 -7.60 11.15 14.21
N ILE A 303 -8.09 10.43 13.20
CA ILE A 303 -7.71 10.66 11.81
C ILE A 303 -8.90 11.25 11.07
N GLN A 304 -8.68 12.36 10.39
CA GLN A 304 -9.65 12.89 9.44
C GLN A 304 -9.82 11.93 8.28
N GLY A 305 -11.03 11.41 8.11
CA GLY A 305 -11.41 10.64 6.92
C GLY A 305 -11.70 11.56 5.73
N VAL A 306 -11.72 10.95 4.55
CA VAL A 306 -11.99 11.60 3.27
C VAL A 306 -13.09 10.86 2.50
N SER A 307 -13.67 11.48 1.46
CA SER A 307 -14.61 10.80 0.57
C SER A 307 -13.99 9.53 -0.01
N THR A 308 -14.81 8.52 -0.25
CA THR A 308 -14.38 7.26 -0.89
C THR A 308 -14.29 7.36 -2.42
N ASP A 309 -14.35 8.57 -3.00
CA ASP A 309 -14.17 8.79 -4.42
C ASP A 309 -12.68 8.90 -4.78
N GLY A 310 -12.31 8.43 -5.96
CA GLY A 310 -10.96 8.54 -6.48
C GLY A 310 -9.88 7.99 -5.54
N LEU A 311 -8.84 8.78 -5.29
CA LEU A 311 -7.74 8.44 -4.36
C LEU A 311 -8.22 8.27 -2.92
N GLY A 312 -9.33 8.91 -2.52
CA GLY A 312 -9.88 8.79 -1.19
C GLY A 312 -10.33 7.38 -0.85
N LEU A 313 -10.70 6.56 -1.84
CA LEU A 313 -10.99 5.14 -1.61
C LEU A 313 -9.77 4.40 -1.05
N ALA A 314 -8.58 4.61 -1.62
CA ALA A 314 -7.35 4.01 -1.12
C ALA A 314 -7.02 4.47 0.31
N LEU A 315 -7.19 5.77 0.58
CA LEU A 315 -6.95 6.36 1.90
C LEU A 315 -7.93 5.85 2.96
N SER A 316 -9.21 5.67 2.61
CA SER A 316 -10.24 5.18 3.54
C SER A 316 -9.96 3.76 4.04
N LEU A 317 -9.31 2.92 3.22
CA LEU A 317 -8.98 1.54 3.58
C LEU A 317 -7.77 1.40 4.50
N ILE A 318 -6.87 2.39 4.53
CA ILE A 318 -5.72 2.40 5.44
C ILE A 318 -6.19 2.40 6.90
N HIS A 319 -7.39 2.89 7.17
CA HIS A 319 -7.94 3.10 8.51
C HIS A 319 -9.03 2.10 8.91
N ILE A 320 -9.45 1.18 8.01
CA ILE A 320 -10.47 0.18 8.33
C ILE A 320 -9.82 -0.98 9.13
N SER A 321 -9.35 -0.67 10.30
CA SER A 321 -9.14 -1.65 11.35
C SER A 321 -9.94 -1.20 12.56
N GLU A 322 -11.26 -1.35 12.49
CA GLU A 322 -12.08 -1.24 13.69
C GLU A 322 -11.66 -2.27 14.73
N PRO A 323 -11.77 -1.92 16.02
CA PRO A 323 -11.33 -2.73 17.15
C PRO A 323 -12.04 -4.06 17.27
#